data_d84120714ba35af8e00d3b5c1a4c4493
#
_entry.id   d84120714ba35af8e00d3b5c1a4c4493
#
_cell.length_a   1.000
_cell.length_b   1.000
_cell.length_c   1.000
_cell.angle_alpha   90.00
_cell.angle_beta   90.00
_cell.angle_gamma   90.00
#
_symmetry.space_group_name_H-M   'P 1'
#
loop_
_entity.id
_entity.type
_entity.pdbx_description
1 polymer ?
#
loop_
_entity_poly.entity_id
_entity_poly.type
_entity_poly.pdbx_seq_one_letter_code
_entity_poly.pdbx_strand_id
1 'polypeptide(L)'
;MKLYAYYCLALQTWCSTDYKIHGLWPDYDATSYPSYCGETPFDLEELKRSAKYESMLENWYDCTLNDTVALYEHEWLKHGTCVSMQAGFSQNEYFEKALELFEQYKDLKKGMETLCFDLEFNMIDCEDEMVLIELNVTTNDYLVAPTRI
;
A
#
# COMPACT_ATOMS: atom_id res chain seq x y z
N MET A 1 -21.90 -6.20 2.89
CA MET A 1 -20.50 -6.03 2.44
C MET A 1 -19.81 -5.07 3.39
N LYS A 2 -18.65 -5.47 3.91
CA LYS A 2 -17.88 -4.61 4.80
C LYS A 2 -17.18 -3.54 3.96
N LEU A 3 -17.36 -2.27 4.29
CA LEU A 3 -16.72 -1.16 3.58
C LEU A 3 -15.29 -0.97 4.07
N TYR A 4 -14.38 -0.58 3.17
CA TYR A 4 -13.04 -0.19 3.56
C TYR A 4 -13.11 1.13 4.35
N ALA A 5 -12.20 1.30 5.27
CA ALA A 5 -12.13 2.52 6.06
C ALA A 5 -11.08 3.49 5.52
N TYR A 6 -9.92 2.97 5.10
CA TYR A 6 -8.81 3.79 4.65
C TYR A 6 -7.82 2.95 3.85
N TYR A 7 -6.80 3.61 3.26
CA TYR A 7 -5.67 2.96 2.61
C TYR A 7 -4.38 3.27 3.36
N CYS A 8 -3.46 2.31 3.32
CA CYS A 8 -2.11 2.46 3.85
C CYS A 8 -1.10 2.34 2.72
N LEU A 9 -0.23 3.34 2.56
CA LEU A 9 0.96 3.20 1.74
C LEU A 9 2.07 2.68 2.66
N ALA A 10 2.36 1.39 2.58
CA ALA A 10 3.40 0.75 3.35
C ALA A 10 4.76 0.96 2.70
N LEU A 11 5.77 1.28 3.50
CA LEU A 11 7.11 1.59 3.05
C LEU A 11 8.11 0.55 3.53
N GLN A 12 9.07 0.23 2.67
CA GLN A 12 10.25 -0.54 3.04
C GLN A 12 11.28 0.45 3.61
N THR A 13 11.63 0.28 4.88
CA THR A 13 12.55 1.18 5.58
C THR A 13 13.95 0.59 5.75
N TRP A 14 14.14 -0.67 5.33
CA TRP A 14 15.40 -1.39 5.43
C TRP A 14 16.27 -1.30 4.17
N CYS A 15 15.84 -0.53 3.17
CA CYS A 15 16.64 -0.24 1.98
C CYS A 15 17.65 0.86 2.31
N SER A 16 18.89 0.57 2.23
CA SER A 16 20.07 1.42 2.50
C SER A 16 19.85 2.83 3.10
N THR A 17 19.45 3.83 2.33
CA THR A 17 19.33 5.22 2.78
C THR A 17 17.98 5.85 2.55
N ASP A 18 17.18 5.30 1.63
CA ASP A 18 15.89 5.87 1.23
C ASP A 18 14.77 4.87 1.43
N TYR A 19 13.58 5.40 1.72
CA TYR A 19 12.38 4.58 1.74
C TYR A 19 12.00 4.16 0.33
N LYS A 20 11.49 2.92 0.23
CA LYS A 20 10.91 2.38 -1.00
C LYS A 20 9.49 1.94 -0.72
N ILE A 21 8.67 1.89 -1.74
CA ILE A 21 7.29 1.42 -1.59
C ILE A 21 7.30 -0.08 -1.32
N HIS A 22 6.48 -0.52 -0.39
CA HIS A 22 6.14 -1.93 -0.22
C HIS A 22 4.84 -2.23 -0.97
N GLY A 23 3.78 -1.49 -0.67
CA GLY A 23 2.50 -1.64 -1.32
C GLY A 23 1.48 -0.60 -0.89
N LEU A 24 0.36 -0.56 -1.58
CA LEU A 24 -0.82 0.23 -1.22
C LEU A 24 -1.91 -0.74 -0.78
N TRP A 25 -2.26 -0.69 0.48
CA TRP A 25 -3.09 -1.70 1.13
C TRP A 25 -4.39 -1.09 1.69
N PRO A 26 -5.55 -1.65 1.35
CA PRO A 26 -6.80 -1.22 1.96
C PRO A 26 -7.01 -1.87 3.31
N ASP A 27 -7.70 -1.17 4.20
CA ASP A 27 -8.02 -1.65 5.54
C ASP A 27 -9.51 -1.51 5.86
N TYR A 28 -10.05 -2.47 6.59
CA TYR A 28 -11.37 -2.34 7.21
C TYR A 28 -11.27 -1.55 8.51
N ASP A 29 -10.26 -1.85 9.29
CA ASP A 29 -9.93 -1.23 10.58
C ASP A 29 -8.46 -1.56 10.91
N ALA A 30 -7.96 -1.20 12.07
CA ALA A 30 -6.55 -1.44 12.43
C ALA A 30 -6.17 -2.92 12.56
N THR A 31 -7.16 -3.81 12.66
CA THR A 31 -6.91 -5.23 12.91
C THR A 31 -7.30 -6.15 11.77
N SER A 32 -8.03 -5.62 10.77
CA SER A 32 -8.52 -6.43 9.67
C SER A 32 -8.42 -5.72 8.34
N TYR A 33 -8.17 -6.48 7.29
CA TYR A 33 -8.01 -5.98 5.94
C TYR A 33 -8.56 -6.98 4.92
N PRO A 34 -9.03 -6.50 3.75
CA PRO A 34 -9.38 -7.39 2.65
C PRO A 34 -8.11 -7.90 1.97
N SER A 35 -8.20 -9.07 1.37
CA SER A 35 -7.12 -9.62 0.56
C SER A 35 -7.67 -10.51 -0.53
N TYR A 36 -6.94 -10.57 -1.65
CA TYR A 36 -7.29 -11.42 -2.79
C TYR A 36 -8.72 -11.22 -3.25
N CYS A 37 -9.10 -9.96 -3.54
CA CYS A 37 -10.49 -9.57 -3.80
C CYS A 37 -10.98 -9.87 -5.22
N GLY A 38 -10.09 -10.18 -6.14
CA GLY A 38 -10.45 -10.43 -7.53
C GLY A 38 -9.62 -11.53 -8.16
N GLU A 39 -10.03 -11.96 -9.34
CA GLU A 39 -9.37 -13.02 -10.10
C GLU A 39 -8.52 -12.46 -11.26
N THR A 40 -8.39 -11.15 -11.37
CA THR A 40 -7.58 -10.52 -12.42
C THR A 40 -6.11 -10.88 -12.22
N PRO A 41 -5.52 -11.63 -13.15
CA PRO A 41 -4.11 -12.02 -13.01
C PRO A 41 -3.19 -10.81 -13.12
N PHE A 42 -1.98 -10.95 -12.58
CA PHE A 42 -0.93 -9.97 -12.78
C PHE A 42 -0.38 -10.06 -14.21
N ASP A 43 -0.26 -8.92 -14.88
CA ASP A 43 0.27 -8.82 -16.23
C ASP A 43 1.48 -7.89 -16.26
N LEU A 44 2.68 -8.49 -16.28
CA LEU A 44 3.94 -7.74 -16.31
C LEU A 44 4.10 -6.93 -17.60
N GLU A 45 3.68 -7.47 -18.74
CA GLU A 45 3.82 -6.76 -20.02
C GLU A 45 2.92 -5.52 -20.07
N GLU A 46 1.73 -5.59 -19.45
CA GLU A 46 0.88 -4.42 -19.28
C GLU A 46 1.53 -3.40 -18.35
N LEU A 47 2.13 -3.85 -17.25
CA LEU A 47 2.81 -2.95 -16.32
C LEU A 47 3.98 -2.20 -16.99
N LYS A 48 4.74 -2.88 -17.81
CA LYS A 48 5.86 -2.29 -18.56
C LYS A 48 5.42 -1.19 -19.54
N ARG A 49 4.16 -1.16 -19.94
CA ARG A 49 3.59 -0.11 -20.80
C ARG A 49 3.24 1.15 -20.04
N SER A 50 3.22 1.11 -18.71
CA SER A 50 2.98 2.32 -17.93
C SER A 50 4.09 3.34 -18.15
N ALA A 51 3.71 4.60 -18.34
CA ALA A 51 4.67 5.70 -18.40
C ALA A 51 5.45 5.88 -17.08
N LYS A 52 4.97 5.29 -16.00
CA LYS A 52 5.60 5.35 -14.67
C LYS A 52 6.45 4.12 -14.34
N TYR A 53 6.62 3.20 -15.28
CA TYR A 53 7.33 1.94 -15.00
C TYR A 53 8.79 2.17 -14.56
N GLU A 54 9.49 3.10 -15.18
CA GLU A 54 10.87 3.43 -14.77
C GLU A 54 10.92 3.97 -13.34
N SER A 55 9.96 4.82 -12.97
CA SER A 55 9.84 5.32 -11.60
C SER A 55 9.54 4.20 -10.60
N MET A 56 8.77 3.18 -11.01
CA MET A 56 8.55 1.98 -10.18
C MET A 56 9.86 1.26 -9.90
N LEU A 57 10.68 1.04 -10.92
CA LEU A 57 11.94 0.34 -10.76
C LEU A 57 12.91 1.06 -9.79
N GLU A 58 12.79 2.38 -9.69
CA GLU A 58 13.60 3.19 -8.78
C GLU A 58 13.04 3.23 -7.35
N ASN A 59 11.73 3.23 -7.20
CA ASN A 59 11.06 3.54 -5.93
C ASN A 59 10.31 2.36 -5.33
N TRP A 60 10.15 1.29 -6.07
CA TRP A 60 9.38 0.12 -5.64
C TRP A 60 10.07 -1.17 -6.12
N TYR A 61 11.11 -1.55 -5.44
CA TYR A 61 11.81 -2.79 -5.71
C TYR A 61 11.94 -3.61 -4.41
N ASP A 62 12.19 -4.88 -4.56
CA ASP A 62 12.43 -5.76 -3.41
C ASP A 62 13.78 -5.43 -2.78
N CYS A 63 13.75 -4.80 -1.61
CA CYS A 63 14.97 -4.40 -0.89
C CYS A 63 15.79 -5.58 -0.36
N THR A 64 15.24 -6.78 -0.38
CA THR A 64 15.99 -8.01 -0.09
C THR A 64 16.72 -8.53 -1.34
N LEU A 65 16.45 -7.94 -2.50
CA LEU A 65 17.05 -8.24 -3.81
C LEU A 65 16.79 -9.67 -4.32
N ASN A 66 15.69 -10.26 -3.87
CA ASN A 66 15.33 -11.59 -4.32
C ASN A 66 14.55 -11.57 -5.65
N ASP A 67 13.38 -10.93 -5.68
CA ASP A 67 12.55 -10.94 -6.88
C ASP A 67 11.54 -9.78 -6.88
N THR A 68 11.89 -8.69 -7.57
CA THR A 68 11.03 -7.51 -7.67
C THR A 68 9.73 -7.81 -8.44
N VAL A 69 9.78 -8.64 -9.47
CA VAL A 69 8.56 -9.01 -10.22
C VAL A 69 7.62 -9.82 -9.34
N ALA A 70 8.14 -10.73 -8.54
CA ALA A 70 7.34 -11.49 -7.58
C ALA A 70 6.70 -10.57 -6.53
N LEU A 71 7.40 -9.50 -6.11
CA LEU A 71 6.84 -8.49 -5.22
C LEU A 71 5.65 -7.79 -5.88
N TYR A 72 5.77 -7.34 -7.13
CA TYR A 72 4.66 -6.67 -7.84
C TYR A 72 3.47 -7.60 -7.99
N GLU A 73 3.69 -8.85 -8.39
CA GLU A 73 2.63 -9.84 -8.52
C GLU A 73 1.91 -10.07 -7.19
N HIS A 74 2.67 -10.24 -6.11
CA HIS A 74 2.11 -10.42 -4.77
C HIS A 74 1.28 -9.22 -4.34
N GLU A 75 1.81 -8.02 -4.50
CA GLU A 75 1.12 -6.78 -4.11
C GLU A 75 -0.16 -6.57 -4.92
N TRP A 76 -0.13 -6.87 -6.22
CA TRP A 76 -1.33 -6.80 -7.04
C TRP A 76 -2.38 -7.80 -6.59
N LEU A 77 -2.03 -9.08 -6.53
CA LEU A 77 -3.00 -10.14 -6.23
C LEU A 77 -3.60 -9.99 -4.83
N LYS A 78 -2.78 -9.72 -3.84
CA LYS A 78 -3.23 -9.64 -2.45
C LYS A 78 -3.95 -8.34 -2.13
N HIS A 79 -3.42 -7.22 -2.55
CA HIS A 79 -3.91 -5.89 -2.15
C HIS A 79 -4.48 -5.07 -3.30
N GLY A 80 -3.83 -5.09 -4.44
CA GLY A 80 -4.22 -4.27 -5.60
C GLY A 80 -5.60 -4.61 -6.13
N THR A 81 -5.96 -5.89 -6.17
CA THR A 81 -7.30 -6.30 -6.59
C THR A 81 -8.39 -5.72 -5.66
N CYS A 82 -8.08 -5.56 -4.39
CA CYS A 82 -9.00 -4.97 -3.43
C CYS A 82 -9.13 -3.46 -3.60
N VAL A 83 -8.01 -2.75 -3.78
CA VAL A 83 -8.02 -1.31 -4.09
C VAL A 83 -8.76 -1.06 -5.40
N SER A 84 -8.50 -1.88 -6.42
CA SER A 84 -9.16 -1.81 -7.71
C SER A 84 -10.68 -1.94 -7.59
N MET A 85 -11.14 -2.87 -6.79
CA MET A 85 -12.57 -3.09 -6.56
C MET A 85 -13.23 -1.86 -5.92
N GLN A 86 -12.57 -1.20 -4.96
CA GLN A 86 -13.09 -0.02 -4.28
C GLN A 86 -12.98 1.24 -5.14
N ALA A 87 -11.83 1.46 -5.78
CA ALA A 87 -11.51 2.71 -6.48
C ALA A 87 -11.83 2.66 -7.98
N GLY A 88 -12.11 1.49 -8.54
CA GLY A 88 -12.36 1.32 -9.97
C GLY A 88 -11.09 1.36 -10.82
N PHE A 89 -9.94 1.01 -10.26
CA PHE A 89 -8.66 1.08 -10.95
C PHE A 89 -8.38 -0.17 -11.80
N SER A 90 -7.69 0.07 -12.93
CA SER A 90 -6.96 -0.99 -13.63
C SER A 90 -5.70 -1.36 -12.84
N GLN A 91 -5.02 -2.44 -13.25
CA GLN A 91 -3.74 -2.82 -12.64
C GLN A 91 -2.74 -1.65 -12.68
N ASN A 92 -2.55 -1.03 -13.84
CA ASN A 92 -1.60 0.06 -13.97
C ASN A 92 -2.00 1.29 -13.14
N GLU A 93 -3.29 1.62 -13.08
CA GLU A 93 -3.78 2.71 -12.25
C GLU A 93 -3.50 2.48 -10.76
N TYR A 94 -3.58 1.23 -10.31
CA TYR A 94 -3.21 0.86 -8.93
C TYR A 94 -1.74 1.20 -8.63
N PHE A 95 -0.83 0.71 -9.46
CA PHE A 95 0.60 0.98 -9.27
C PHE A 95 0.94 2.46 -9.42
N GLU A 96 0.34 3.12 -10.40
CA GLU A 96 0.54 4.55 -10.65
C GLU A 96 0.06 5.41 -9.47
N LYS A 97 -1.07 5.05 -8.87
CA LYS A 97 -1.57 5.76 -7.69
C LYS A 97 -0.62 5.62 -6.50
N ALA A 98 -0.11 4.43 -6.24
CA ALA A 98 0.86 4.22 -5.17
C ALA A 98 2.13 5.07 -5.37
N LEU A 99 2.62 5.14 -6.61
CA LEU A 99 3.78 5.98 -6.95
C LEU A 99 3.47 7.47 -6.77
N GLU A 100 2.32 7.91 -7.22
CA GLU A 100 1.89 9.31 -7.08
C GLU A 100 1.86 9.72 -5.61
N LEU A 101 1.25 8.92 -4.75
CA LEU A 101 1.18 9.18 -3.32
C LEU A 101 2.58 9.18 -2.69
N PHE A 102 3.42 8.23 -3.07
CA PHE A 102 4.79 8.15 -2.59
C PHE A 102 5.59 9.41 -2.95
N GLU A 103 5.57 9.81 -4.20
CA GLU A 103 6.30 10.99 -4.68
C GLU A 103 5.83 12.27 -4.00
N GLN A 104 4.53 12.38 -3.72
CA GLN A 104 3.94 13.56 -3.12
C GLN A 104 4.25 13.70 -1.63
N TYR A 105 4.29 12.59 -0.88
CA TYR A 105 4.27 12.64 0.57
C TYR A 105 5.49 12.02 1.28
N LYS A 106 6.38 11.36 0.57
CA LYS A 106 7.52 10.63 1.18
C LYS A 106 8.41 11.49 2.09
N ASP A 107 8.61 12.75 1.73
CA ASP A 107 9.49 13.66 2.47
C ASP A 107 8.82 14.28 3.70
N LEU A 108 7.50 14.26 3.75
CA LEU A 108 6.75 14.88 4.85
C LEU A 108 6.69 13.98 6.10
N LYS A 109 6.90 12.69 5.94
CA LYS A 109 6.74 11.71 7.00
C LYS A 109 7.99 10.85 7.20
N LYS A 110 9.15 11.48 7.20
CA LYS A 110 10.41 10.78 7.48
C LYS A 110 10.34 10.05 8.82
N GLY A 111 10.78 8.82 8.83
CA GLY A 111 10.76 7.96 10.00
C GLY A 111 9.48 7.16 10.20
N MET A 112 8.48 7.31 9.34
CA MET A 112 7.25 6.52 9.39
C MET A 112 7.31 5.35 8.40
N GLU A 113 6.83 4.20 8.84
CA GLU A 113 6.76 3.00 8.00
C GLU A 113 5.50 2.95 7.14
N THR A 114 4.52 3.80 7.45
CA THR A 114 3.21 3.80 6.80
C THR A 114 2.68 5.22 6.68
N LEU A 115 2.10 5.54 5.54
CA LEU A 115 1.29 6.73 5.30
C LEU A 115 -0.17 6.31 5.14
N CYS A 116 -1.09 7.05 5.75
CA CYS A 116 -2.51 6.72 5.73
C CYS A 116 -3.30 7.71 4.90
N PHE A 117 -4.33 7.20 4.18
CA PHE A 117 -5.16 7.98 3.27
C PHE A 117 -6.63 7.59 3.44
N ASP A 118 -7.52 8.56 3.31
CA ASP A 118 -8.95 8.27 3.22
C ASP A 118 -9.29 7.60 1.87
N LEU A 119 -10.55 7.28 1.64
CA LEU A 119 -10.97 6.58 0.42
C LEU A 119 -10.91 7.46 -0.84
N GLU A 120 -10.73 8.76 -0.69
CA GLU A 120 -10.49 9.72 -1.77
C GLU A 120 -8.99 10.02 -1.97
N PHE A 121 -8.12 9.28 -1.26
CA PHE A 121 -6.66 9.42 -1.28
C PHE A 121 -6.14 10.76 -0.73
N ASN A 122 -6.88 11.40 0.16
CA ASN A 122 -6.36 12.51 0.96
C ASN A 122 -5.58 11.95 2.14
N MET A 123 -4.40 12.53 2.42
CA MET A 123 -3.61 12.08 3.55
C MET A 123 -4.35 12.35 4.85
N ILE A 124 -4.38 11.33 5.70
CA ILE A 124 -4.91 11.41 7.06
C ILE A 124 -3.83 11.00 8.05
N ASP A 125 -4.00 11.36 9.31
CA ASP A 125 -3.11 10.90 10.36
C ASP A 125 -3.45 9.46 10.73
N CYS A 126 -2.46 8.56 10.65
CA CYS A 126 -2.67 7.16 11.06
C CYS A 126 -3.06 7.05 12.54
N GLU A 127 -2.65 7.97 13.38
CA GLU A 127 -3.01 8.01 14.80
C GLU A 127 -4.49 8.32 15.03
N ASP A 128 -5.08 9.19 14.18
CA ASP A 128 -6.50 9.52 14.28
C ASP A 128 -7.39 8.30 13.99
N GLU A 129 -7.00 7.47 13.01
CA GLU A 129 -7.69 6.20 12.75
C GLU A 129 -7.48 5.22 13.91
N MET A 130 -6.33 5.23 14.55
CA MET A 130 -6.05 4.41 15.73
C MET A 130 -6.88 4.85 16.95
N VAL A 131 -7.12 6.15 17.13
CA VAL A 131 -7.95 6.67 18.24
C VAL A 131 -9.40 6.23 18.12
N LEU A 132 -9.95 6.17 16.90
CA LEU A 132 -11.30 5.65 16.68
C LEU A 132 -11.42 4.16 17.06
N ILE A 133 -10.32 3.46 17.05
CA ILE A 133 -10.22 2.04 17.35
C ILE A 133 -9.95 1.80 18.82
N GLU A 134 -9.17 2.66 19.49
CA GLU A 134 -8.95 2.60 20.94
C GLU A 134 -10.24 2.70 21.74
N LEU A 135 -11.27 3.31 21.20
CA LEU A 135 -12.61 3.32 21.80
C LEU A 135 -13.28 1.95 21.77
N ASN A 136 -12.75 0.99 21.01
CA ASN A 136 -13.35 -0.33 20.82
C ASN A 136 -12.43 -1.52 21.13
N VAL A 137 -11.12 -1.30 21.33
CA VAL A 137 -10.19 -2.42 21.54
C VAL A 137 -9.10 -2.05 22.55
N THR A 138 -9.07 -2.81 23.64
CA THR A 138 -7.99 -2.78 24.61
C THR A 138 -6.87 -3.69 24.13
N THR A 139 -5.90 -3.23 23.36
CA THR A 139 -4.72 -4.06 23.11
C THR A 139 -3.49 -3.30 22.62
N ASN A 140 -2.34 -3.90 22.92
CA ASN A 140 -1.01 -3.50 22.54
C ASN A 140 -0.67 -3.74 21.05
N ASP A 141 -1.65 -4.02 20.22
CA ASP A 141 -1.45 -4.45 18.83
C ASP A 141 -1.13 -3.29 17.86
N TYR A 142 -1.17 -2.07 18.37
CA TYR A 142 -0.94 -0.86 17.56
C TYR A 142 0.52 -0.58 17.27
N LEU A 143 1.43 -1.20 17.99
CA LEU A 143 2.86 -0.92 17.88
C LEU A 143 3.58 -1.84 16.91
N VAL A 144 2.87 -2.79 16.36
CA VAL A 144 3.43 -3.68 15.34
C VAL A 144 2.93 -3.17 14.00
N ALA A 145 3.79 -2.53 13.25
CA ALA A 145 3.55 -2.33 11.83
C ALA A 145 3.07 -3.66 11.28
N PRO A 146 1.94 -3.69 10.54
CA PRO A 146 1.40 -4.95 10.08
C PRO A 146 2.45 -5.67 9.24
N THR A 147 2.92 -6.78 9.74
CA THR A 147 3.74 -7.71 8.97
C THR A 147 2.85 -8.38 7.93
N ARG A 148 2.35 -7.56 7.02
CA ARG A 148 1.55 -8.01 5.89
C ARG A 148 2.46 -8.30 4.73
N ILE A 149 3.24 -9.30 4.85
CA ILE A 149 4.02 -9.77 3.72
C ILE A 149 3.21 -10.76 2.92
#